data_044f643477401ee0f261b84c56103748
#
_entry.id   044f643477401ee0f261b84c56103748
#
_cell.length_a   1.000
_cell.length_b   1.000
_cell.length_c   1.000
_cell.angle_alpha   90.00
_cell.angle_beta   90.00
_cell.angle_gamma   90.00
#
_symmetry.space_group_name_H-M   'P 1'
#
loop_
_entity.id
_entity.type
_entity.pdbx_description
1 polymer ?
#
loop_
_entity_poly.entity_id
_entity_poly.type
_entity_poly.pdbx_seq_one_letter_code
_entity_poly.pdbx_strand_id
1 'polypeptide(L)'
;AAGISSTTGNAGQAGQRFGTVPIIPLIGGSGGGGGAAVTNSRGGAAGGGGGGILVASSGSITITGGISARGGNGAIGNAGGGGGSGGAIRLIANTISGSGNLNTAGGLGGGANVSFGGGGGGQGYIRIEAFDFNGFNGTSTPSNIISFALPHPVTAPNAPSLRIASIGGVKAPSTPLGTLQGVPDVIVPSTTSNPVTVALEASNLPLGTIIQVTLTPTKGARTTVQSTGLTGTEAASTATASINLPGGISVVSALAVIDLALAKLDPIVLDGERVRRIEVAATFGGASELIYITESGRRIKRPTD
;
A
#
# COMPACT_ATOMS: atom_id res chain seq x y z
N ALA A 1 -3.22 25.06 -9.63
CA ALA A 1 -3.17 26.15 -10.62
C ALA A 1 -2.24 25.75 -11.78
N ALA A 2 -2.60 26.11 -13.00
CA ALA A 2 -1.72 25.95 -14.15
C ALA A 2 -0.63 27.01 -14.13
N GLY A 3 0.53 26.71 -14.68
CA GLY A 3 1.58 27.70 -14.90
C GLY A 3 1.24 28.65 -16.02
N ILE A 4 1.93 29.79 -16.10
CA ILE A 4 1.76 30.77 -17.15
C ILE A 4 2.45 30.29 -18.42
N SER A 5 1.72 30.27 -19.53
CA SER A 5 2.28 29.96 -20.84
C SER A 5 2.88 31.22 -21.48
N SER A 6 3.99 31.09 -22.18
CA SER A 6 4.62 32.16 -22.96
C SER A 6 4.93 31.70 -24.37
N THR A 7 5.23 32.64 -25.26
CA THR A 7 5.68 32.36 -26.61
C THR A 7 7.06 31.70 -26.68
N THR A 8 7.81 31.71 -25.57
CA THR A 8 9.18 31.20 -25.45
C THR A 8 9.30 29.94 -24.62
N GLY A 9 8.21 29.45 -24.09
CA GLY A 9 8.19 28.19 -23.32
C GLY A 9 6.95 28.08 -22.41
N ASN A 10 6.61 26.87 -22.01
CA ASN A 10 5.52 26.59 -21.08
C ASN A 10 6.05 26.38 -19.67
N ALA A 11 5.38 27.01 -18.70
CA ALA A 11 5.63 26.75 -17.29
C ALA A 11 5.14 25.36 -16.87
N GLY A 12 5.78 24.77 -15.87
CA GLY A 12 5.41 23.46 -15.32
C GLY A 12 4.03 23.48 -14.70
N GLN A 13 3.24 22.48 -15.00
CA GLN A 13 1.90 22.28 -14.43
C GLN A 13 2.02 21.91 -12.95
N ALA A 14 1.03 22.32 -12.16
CA ALA A 14 0.89 21.93 -10.76
C ALA A 14 0.62 20.43 -10.61
N GLY A 15 1.18 19.80 -9.58
CA GLY A 15 0.72 18.50 -9.10
C GLY A 15 -0.73 18.59 -8.62
N GLN A 16 -1.58 17.71 -9.10
CA GLN A 16 -3.00 17.71 -8.74
C GLN A 16 -3.22 17.04 -7.38
N ARG A 17 -4.25 17.49 -6.65
CA ARG A 17 -4.71 16.82 -5.44
C ARG A 17 -5.18 15.41 -5.79
N PHE A 18 -4.70 14.42 -5.04
CA PHE A 18 -5.00 13.01 -5.28
C PHE A 18 -5.57 12.36 -4.02
N GLY A 19 -6.48 11.39 -4.19
CA GLY A 19 -7.12 10.69 -3.10
C GLY A 19 -8.50 11.24 -2.71
N THR A 20 -9.02 10.73 -1.61
CA THR A 20 -10.37 11.04 -1.08
C THR A 20 -10.27 11.46 0.38
N VAL A 21 -11.31 12.13 0.90
CA VAL A 21 -11.38 12.56 2.31
C VAL A 21 -11.23 11.41 3.31
N PRO A 22 -11.80 10.19 3.08
CA PRO A 22 -11.57 9.05 3.95
C PRO A 22 -10.13 8.56 3.99
N ILE A 23 -9.29 8.95 3.02
CA ILE A 23 -7.89 8.49 2.87
C ILE A 23 -7.83 6.95 2.82
N ILE A 24 -8.77 6.36 2.10
CA ILE A 24 -8.85 4.94 1.79
C ILE A 24 -8.98 4.80 0.27
N PRO A 25 -7.99 4.22 -0.41
CA PRO A 25 -6.68 3.82 0.11
C PRO A 25 -5.79 5.01 0.48
N LEU A 26 -4.74 4.77 1.30
CA LEU A 26 -3.73 5.77 1.61
C LEU A 26 -2.87 6.03 0.36
N ILE A 27 -2.96 7.22 -0.20
CA ILE A 27 -2.28 7.62 -1.43
C ILE A 27 -1.51 8.91 -1.17
N GLY A 28 -0.27 8.98 -1.70
CA GLY A 28 0.53 10.20 -1.69
C GLY A 28 0.05 11.21 -2.74
N GLY A 29 0.63 12.39 -2.73
CA GLY A 29 0.40 13.43 -3.72
C GLY A 29 1.09 13.16 -5.06
N SER A 30 0.67 13.84 -6.12
CA SER A 30 1.29 13.78 -7.44
C SER A 30 2.42 14.79 -7.59
N GLY A 31 3.44 14.44 -8.36
CA GLY A 31 4.47 15.41 -8.76
C GLY A 31 3.93 16.53 -9.65
N GLY A 32 4.64 17.63 -9.71
CA GLY A 32 4.42 18.71 -10.69
C GLY A 32 5.02 18.36 -12.05
N GLY A 33 4.80 19.20 -13.03
CA GLY A 33 5.46 19.15 -14.36
C GLY A 33 6.73 19.99 -14.39
N GLY A 34 7.73 19.59 -15.17
CA GLY A 34 8.89 20.43 -15.45
C GLY A 34 8.54 21.65 -16.30
N GLY A 35 9.26 22.74 -16.14
CA GLY A 35 9.20 23.89 -17.04
C GLY A 35 9.89 23.60 -18.36
N ALA A 36 9.44 24.23 -19.45
CA ALA A 36 10.06 24.08 -20.75
C ALA A 36 11.42 24.75 -20.81
N ALA A 37 12.36 24.11 -21.50
CA ALA A 37 13.62 24.73 -21.90
C ALA A 37 13.39 25.60 -23.16
N VAL A 38 14.12 26.68 -23.23
CA VAL A 38 14.26 27.50 -24.45
C VAL A 38 15.73 27.49 -24.88
N THR A 39 16.01 27.98 -26.10
CA THR A 39 17.38 27.98 -26.65
C THR A 39 18.38 28.51 -25.64
N ASN A 40 19.40 27.71 -25.35
CA ASN A 40 20.48 28.01 -24.41
C ASN A 40 20.10 28.24 -22.93
N SER A 41 18.90 27.79 -22.52
CA SER A 41 18.42 27.94 -21.15
C SER A 41 17.75 26.64 -20.68
N ARG A 42 17.79 26.36 -19.37
CA ARG A 42 17.18 25.18 -18.75
C ARG A 42 15.81 25.52 -18.20
N GLY A 43 14.85 24.63 -18.38
CA GLY A 43 13.57 24.65 -17.67
C GLY A 43 13.76 24.27 -16.20
N GLY A 44 12.86 24.77 -15.34
CA GLY A 44 12.83 24.41 -13.91
C GLY A 44 12.39 22.96 -13.68
N ALA A 45 13.05 22.25 -12.78
CA ALA A 45 12.66 20.92 -12.39
C ALA A 45 11.32 20.91 -11.62
N ALA A 46 10.54 19.86 -11.76
CA ALA A 46 9.29 19.68 -11.04
C ALA A 46 9.51 19.36 -9.56
N GLY A 47 8.55 19.76 -8.71
CA GLY A 47 8.47 19.31 -7.32
C GLY A 47 7.86 17.90 -7.20
N GLY A 48 8.39 17.08 -6.31
CA GLY A 48 7.81 15.76 -6.00
C GLY A 48 6.50 15.86 -5.22
N GLY A 49 5.61 14.89 -5.35
CA GLY A 49 4.41 14.79 -4.52
C GLY A 49 4.73 14.46 -3.05
N GLY A 50 3.89 14.89 -2.13
CA GLY A 50 3.97 14.52 -0.71
C GLY A 50 3.65 13.05 -0.48
N GLY A 51 4.24 12.44 0.55
CA GLY A 51 4.02 11.04 0.90
C GLY A 51 2.66 10.77 1.56
N GLY A 52 2.32 9.50 1.75
CA GLY A 52 1.21 9.06 2.60
C GLY A 52 1.73 8.60 3.97
N ILE A 53 1.12 9.08 5.04
CA ILE A 53 1.46 8.75 6.42
C ILE A 53 0.23 8.18 7.12
N LEU A 54 0.34 6.95 7.65
CA LEU A 54 -0.65 6.32 8.51
C LEU A 54 0.00 6.04 9.87
N VAL A 55 -0.63 6.52 10.93
CA VAL A 55 -0.28 6.16 12.30
C VAL A 55 -1.53 5.60 12.96
N ALA A 56 -1.45 4.36 13.42
CA ALA A 56 -2.54 3.70 14.11
C ALA A 56 -2.09 3.19 15.50
N SER A 57 -2.93 3.34 16.49
CA SER A 57 -2.71 2.88 17.86
C SER A 57 -4.00 2.34 18.45
N SER A 58 -3.95 1.21 19.16
CA SER A 58 -5.08 0.71 19.95
C SER A 58 -5.29 1.51 21.25
N GLY A 59 -4.39 2.40 21.59
CA GLY A 59 -4.45 3.28 22.78
C GLY A 59 -4.62 4.74 22.39
N SER A 60 -3.61 5.57 22.68
CA SER A 60 -3.60 7.00 22.42
C SER A 60 -2.48 7.40 21.46
N ILE A 61 -2.70 8.51 20.76
CA ILE A 61 -1.69 9.24 19.99
C ILE A 61 -1.64 10.66 20.55
N THR A 62 -0.45 11.10 21.01
CA THR A 62 -0.22 12.49 21.44
C THR A 62 0.72 13.18 20.46
N ILE A 63 0.27 14.27 19.86
CA ILE A 63 1.03 15.01 18.85
C ILE A 63 1.53 16.30 19.47
N THR A 64 2.84 16.39 19.76
CA THR A 64 3.49 17.58 20.34
C THR A 64 4.35 18.34 19.32
N GLY A 65 4.71 17.69 18.21
CA GLY A 65 5.53 18.24 17.13
C GLY A 65 4.78 18.35 15.80
N GLY A 66 5.52 18.32 14.70
CA GLY A 66 4.96 18.37 13.35
C GLY A 66 4.96 17.01 12.65
N ILE A 67 3.88 16.69 11.96
CA ILE A 67 3.80 15.58 10.99
C ILE A 67 3.63 16.22 9.61
N SER A 68 4.51 15.89 8.67
CA SER A 68 4.52 16.56 7.36
C SER A 68 4.51 15.56 6.20
N ALA A 69 3.50 15.71 5.34
CA ALA A 69 3.38 15.07 4.03
C ALA A 69 3.28 16.14 2.92
N ARG A 70 4.11 17.19 3.03
CA ARG A 70 4.12 18.32 2.11
C ARG A 70 4.65 17.93 0.74
N GLY A 71 4.12 18.57 -0.31
CA GLY A 71 4.68 18.50 -1.66
C GLY A 71 5.98 19.28 -1.80
N GLY A 72 6.86 18.85 -2.69
CA GLY A 72 8.11 19.52 -3.04
C GLY A 72 7.87 20.77 -3.89
N ASN A 73 8.73 21.77 -3.76
CA ASN A 73 8.70 22.96 -4.59
C ASN A 73 9.25 22.68 -6.00
N GLY A 74 8.70 23.32 -6.99
CA GLY A 74 9.30 23.40 -8.31
C GLY A 74 10.56 24.28 -8.28
N ALA A 75 11.54 23.99 -9.13
CA ALA A 75 12.74 24.78 -9.26
C ALA A 75 12.56 25.96 -10.21
N ILE A 76 13.37 26.99 -10.00
CA ILE A 76 13.51 28.16 -10.89
C ILE A 76 14.20 27.68 -12.17
N GLY A 77 13.77 28.21 -13.31
CA GLY A 77 14.34 28.00 -14.61
C GLY A 77 13.91 29.11 -15.56
N ASN A 78 14.20 28.99 -16.84
CA ASN A 78 13.69 29.95 -17.83
C ASN A 78 12.17 29.95 -17.84
N ALA A 79 11.54 28.74 -17.84
CA ALA A 79 10.18 28.53 -17.39
C ALA A 79 10.23 27.75 -16.09
N GLY A 80 9.51 28.19 -15.05
CA GLY A 80 9.51 27.58 -13.74
C GLY A 80 8.89 26.18 -13.73
N GLY A 81 9.42 25.25 -12.92
CA GLY A 81 8.84 23.96 -12.68
C GLY A 81 7.60 24.05 -11.79
N GLY A 82 6.60 23.19 -12.00
CA GLY A 82 5.42 23.08 -11.13
C GLY A 82 5.74 22.47 -9.78
N GLY A 83 5.11 22.94 -8.71
CA GLY A 83 5.14 22.32 -7.38
C GLY A 83 4.34 21.01 -7.36
N GLY A 84 4.81 20.04 -6.58
CA GLY A 84 4.08 18.81 -6.29
C GLY A 84 2.91 19.00 -5.33
N SER A 85 1.86 18.21 -5.41
CA SER A 85 0.75 18.29 -4.45
C SER A 85 1.16 17.73 -3.07
N GLY A 86 0.49 18.20 -2.01
CA GLY A 86 0.56 17.58 -0.70
C GLY A 86 0.01 16.16 -0.75
N GLY A 87 0.46 15.33 0.18
CA GLY A 87 0.06 13.95 0.34
C GLY A 87 -1.06 13.76 1.35
N ALA A 88 -1.03 12.68 2.10
CA ALA A 88 -2.09 12.32 3.04
C ALA A 88 -1.53 12.01 4.43
N ILE A 89 -2.25 12.45 5.48
CA ILE A 89 -2.00 12.07 6.87
C ILE A 89 -3.27 11.48 7.42
N ARG A 90 -3.22 10.21 7.86
CA ARG A 90 -4.33 9.54 8.54
C ARG A 90 -3.85 9.07 9.90
N LEU A 91 -4.54 9.48 10.98
CA LEU A 91 -4.24 9.12 12.35
C LEU A 91 -5.45 8.40 12.93
N ILE A 92 -5.22 7.22 13.52
CA ILE A 92 -6.30 6.38 14.09
C ILE A 92 -5.91 5.96 15.49
N ALA A 93 -6.74 6.27 16.48
CA ALA A 93 -6.52 5.82 17.87
C ALA A 93 -7.83 5.81 18.65
N ASN A 94 -7.79 5.27 19.90
CA ASN A 94 -8.91 5.47 20.83
C ASN A 94 -9.01 6.95 21.22
N THR A 95 -7.86 7.58 21.54
CA THR A 95 -7.77 8.99 21.93
C THR A 95 -6.67 9.68 21.13
N ILE A 96 -6.94 10.87 20.59
CA ILE A 96 -5.93 11.70 19.93
C ILE A 96 -5.91 13.07 20.61
N SER A 97 -4.71 13.50 21.01
CA SER A 97 -4.49 14.73 21.78
C SER A 97 -3.23 15.47 21.33
N GLY A 98 -3.00 16.65 21.91
CA GLY A 98 -1.80 17.45 21.68
C GLY A 98 -2.03 18.68 20.82
N SER A 99 -0.97 19.49 20.64
CA SER A 99 -1.01 20.80 19.97
C SER A 99 -0.11 20.86 18.72
N GLY A 100 0.29 19.72 18.18
CA GLY A 100 1.19 19.65 17.03
C GLY A 100 0.58 20.16 15.73
N ASN A 101 1.43 20.35 14.72
CA ASN A 101 1.01 20.78 13.37
C ASN A 101 1.01 19.60 12.40
N LEU A 102 -0.06 19.48 11.62
CA LEU A 102 -0.20 18.52 10.54
C LEU A 102 -0.11 19.25 9.18
N ASN A 103 0.89 18.91 8.38
CA ASN A 103 1.19 19.66 7.15
C ASN A 103 1.05 18.78 5.90
N THR A 104 0.08 19.12 5.06
CA THR A 104 -0.12 18.51 3.72
C THR A 104 -0.22 19.59 2.64
N ALA A 105 0.46 20.73 2.82
CA ALA A 105 0.52 21.78 1.82
C ALA A 105 1.16 21.28 0.51
N GLY A 106 0.69 21.77 -0.60
CA GLY A 106 1.41 21.63 -1.87
C GLY A 106 2.70 22.42 -1.88
N GLY A 107 3.60 22.06 -2.78
CA GLY A 107 4.83 22.81 -3.05
C GLY A 107 4.56 24.08 -3.84
N LEU A 108 5.43 25.06 -3.71
CA LEU A 108 5.39 26.27 -4.53
C LEU A 108 5.86 25.97 -5.96
N GLY A 109 5.32 26.68 -6.93
CA GLY A 109 5.88 26.68 -8.28
C GLY A 109 7.21 27.42 -8.33
N GLY A 110 8.13 26.96 -9.16
CA GLY A 110 9.41 27.61 -9.40
C GLY A 110 9.24 28.93 -10.16
N GLY A 111 10.01 29.93 -9.83
CA GLY A 111 9.96 31.23 -10.49
C GLY A 111 8.67 32.01 -10.26
N ALA A 112 8.06 31.88 -9.08
CA ALA A 112 6.78 32.52 -8.73
C ALA A 112 6.71 34.04 -8.95
N ASN A 113 7.81 34.72 -9.05
CA ASN A 113 7.89 36.19 -9.22
C ASN A 113 8.23 36.62 -10.64
N VAL A 114 8.24 35.71 -11.61
CA VAL A 114 8.54 36.01 -13.03
C VAL A 114 7.38 35.60 -13.93
N SER A 115 7.32 36.18 -15.10
CA SER A 115 6.23 35.99 -16.07
C SER A 115 5.99 34.55 -16.51
N PHE A 116 6.91 33.64 -16.19
CA PHE A 116 6.89 32.20 -16.57
C PHE A 116 6.94 31.28 -15.35
N GLY A 117 6.33 31.70 -14.25
CA GLY A 117 6.30 30.93 -13.01
C GLY A 117 5.54 29.60 -13.14
N GLY A 118 6.06 28.55 -12.55
CA GLY A 118 5.39 27.25 -12.43
C GLY A 118 4.12 27.34 -11.55
N GLY A 119 3.18 26.43 -11.77
CA GLY A 119 1.97 26.32 -10.94
C GLY A 119 2.28 25.75 -9.56
N GLY A 120 1.68 26.32 -8.50
CA GLY A 120 1.77 25.78 -7.14
C GLY A 120 0.94 24.51 -6.98
N GLY A 121 1.51 23.48 -6.33
CA GLY A 121 0.86 22.17 -6.11
C GLY A 121 -0.43 22.25 -5.30
N GLY A 122 -1.34 21.31 -5.53
CA GLY A 122 -2.59 21.16 -4.76
C GLY A 122 -2.33 20.75 -3.31
N GLN A 123 -3.30 21.03 -2.44
CA GLN A 123 -3.27 20.57 -1.04
C GLN A 123 -3.51 19.06 -0.95
N GLY A 124 -3.04 18.43 0.12
CA GLY A 124 -3.34 17.04 0.44
C GLY A 124 -4.57 16.87 1.33
N TYR A 125 -4.62 15.75 2.06
CA TYR A 125 -5.70 15.41 2.98
C TYR A 125 -5.17 15.09 4.37
N ILE A 126 -5.92 15.50 5.41
CA ILE A 126 -5.67 15.14 6.80
C ILE A 126 -6.95 14.55 7.37
N ARG A 127 -6.83 13.38 7.99
CA ARG A 127 -7.94 12.73 8.68
C ARG A 127 -7.50 12.23 10.05
N ILE A 128 -8.28 12.59 11.06
CA ILE A 128 -8.15 12.15 12.44
C ILE A 128 -9.36 11.27 12.77
N GLU A 129 -9.11 10.03 13.15
CA GLU A 129 -10.12 9.06 13.53
C GLU A 129 -9.89 8.63 14.97
N ALA A 130 -10.81 9.02 15.86
CA ALA A 130 -10.73 8.64 17.27
C ALA A 130 -12.14 8.57 17.89
N PHE A 131 -12.29 7.82 18.98
CA PHE A 131 -13.49 7.91 19.82
C PHE A 131 -13.47 9.19 20.64
N ASP A 132 -12.28 9.69 21.03
CA ASP A 132 -12.09 10.96 21.70
C ASP A 132 -10.93 11.74 21.08
N PHE A 133 -11.21 12.92 20.57
CA PHE A 133 -10.25 13.88 20.03
C PHE A 133 -10.39 15.29 20.66
N ASN A 134 -11.12 15.40 21.79
CA ASN A 134 -11.31 16.69 22.47
C ASN A 134 -10.01 17.29 23.00
N GLY A 135 -8.99 16.47 23.25
CA GLY A 135 -7.66 16.90 23.65
C GLY A 135 -6.75 17.35 22.49
N PHE A 136 -7.22 17.29 21.22
CA PHE A 136 -6.43 17.75 20.08
C PHE A 136 -6.69 19.23 19.78
N ASN A 137 -5.72 20.07 20.12
CA ASN A 137 -5.71 21.51 19.87
C ASN A 137 -4.66 21.91 18.80
N GLY A 138 -4.27 20.94 17.97
CA GLY A 138 -3.27 21.12 16.93
C GLY A 138 -3.81 21.92 15.74
N THR A 139 -2.89 22.32 14.88
CA THR A 139 -3.17 23.09 13.68
C THR A 139 -2.91 22.28 12.41
N SER A 140 -3.41 22.75 11.27
CA SER A 140 -3.08 22.20 9.98
C SER A 140 -2.50 23.25 9.04
N THR A 141 -1.67 22.78 8.11
CA THR A 141 -1.17 23.58 7.00
C THR A 141 -1.49 22.85 5.69
N PRO A 142 -2.36 23.40 4.83
CA PRO A 142 -3.18 24.62 5.00
C PRO A 142 -4.18 24.53 6.16
N SER A 143 -4.65 25.67 6.63
CA SER A 143 -5.62 25.74 7.73
C SER A 143 -6.97 25.09 7.33
N ASN A 144 -7.66 24.54 8.34
CA ASN A 144 -9.06 24.02 8.20
C ASN A 144 -9.23 22.86 7.22
N ILE A 145 -8.23 22.00 7.05
CA ILE A 145 -8.34 20.81 6.18
C ILE A 145 -8.41 19.48 6.95
N ILE A 146 -8.47 19.53 8.28
CA ILE A 146 -8.58 18.31 9.11
C ILE A 146 -10.02 17.82 9.05
N SER A 147 -10.21 16.57 8.67
CA SER A 147 -11.47 15.86 8.80
C SER A 147 -11.43 14.93 10.01
N PHE A 148 -12.51 14.93 10.81
CA PHE A 148 -12.66 14.09 12.00
C PHE A 148 -13.70 13.01 11.75
N ALA A 149 -13.47 11.82 12.30
CA ALA A 149 -14.43 10.71 12.28
C ALA A 149 -14.17 9.72 13.41
N LEU A 150 -15.11 8.79 13.58
CA LEU A 150 -14.88 7.58 14.36
C LEU A 150 -13.84 6.69 13.66
N PRO A 151 -13.07 5.87 14.41
CA PRO A 151 -12.10 4.96 13.84
C PRO A 151 -12.73 4.02 12.81
N HIS A 152 -12.13 3.98 11.62
CA HIS A 152 -12.43 3.00 10.58
C HIS A 152 -11.31 1.97 10.49
N PRO A 153 -11.57 0.76 10.04
CA PRO A 153 -10.54 -0.23 9.83
C PRO A 153 -9.34 0.32 9.04
N VAL A 154 -8.14 -0.03 9.45
CA VAL A 154 -6.90 0.35 8.76
C VAL A 154 -6.79 -0.35 7.41
N THR A 155 -7.35 -1.56 7.37
CA THR A 155 -7.43 -2.42 6.18
C THR A 155 -8.78 -2.27 5.48
N ALA A 156 -8.82 -2.57 4.21
CA ALA A 156 -10.10 -2.69 3.50
C ALA A 156 -10.94 -3.77 4.19
N PRO A 157 -12.23 -3.49 4.53
CA PRO A 157 -13.10 -4.52 5.05
C PRO A 157 -13.14 -5.67 4.04
N ASN A 158 -13.07 -6.90 4.54
CA ASN A 158 -13.02 -8.12 3.73
C ASN A 158 -11.80 -8.24 2.82
N ALA A 159 -10.64 -7.70 3.22
CA ALA A 159 -9.40 -7.96 2.49
C ALA A 159 -9.15 -9.47 2.39
N PRO A 160 -8.81 -10.00 1.21
CA PRO A 160 -8.46 -11.40 1.06
C PRO A 160 -7.26 -11.77 1.92
N SER A 161 -7.33 -12.91 2.60
CA SER A 161 -6.21 -13.44 3.36
C SER A 161 -5.96 -14.91 3.03
N LEU A 162 -4.69 -15.31 3.15
CA LEU A 162 -4.23 -16.67 2.91
C LEU A 162 -3.11 -17.01 3.88
N ARG A 163 -3.17 -18.17 4.55
CA ARG A 163 -2.09 -18.65 5.40
C ARG A 163 -1.90 -20.15 5.28
N ILE A 164 -0.70 -20.62 5.59
CA ILE A 164 -0.42 -22.04 5.78
C ILE A 164 -0.76 -22.37 7.25
N ALA A 165 -1.74 -23.23 7.46
CA ALA A 165 -2.21 -23.59 8.79
C ALA A 165 -1.38 -24.71 9.43
N SER A 166 -0.98 -25.71 8.63
CA SER A 166 -0.14 -26.81 9.10
C SER A 166 0.63 -27.47 7.95
N ILE A 167 1.73 -28.15 8.29
CA ILE A 167 2.53 -28.97 7.37
C ILE A 167 2.75 -30.33 8.03
N GLY A 168 2.34 -31.41 7.36
CA GLY A 168 2.47 -32.77 7.91
C GLY A 168 1.76 -32.95 9.25
N GLY A 169 0.63 -32.26 9.47
CA GLY A 169 -0.12 -32.28 10.73
C GLY A 169 0.46 -31.38 11.84
N VAL A 170 1.64 -30.81 11.66
CA VAL A 170 2.23 -29.87 12.63
C VAL A 170 1.74 -28.46 12.34
N LYS A 171 1.10 -27.84 13.34
CA LYS A 171 0.53 -26.50 13.23
C LYS A 171 1.61 -25.44 12.97
N ALA A 172 1.40 -24.59 11.98
CA ALA A 172 2.24 -23.43 11.76
C ALA A 172 1.93 -22.32 12.80
N PRO A 173 2.93 -21.52 13.21
CA PRO A 173 2.71 -20.38 14.09
C PRO A 173 1.82 -19.34 13.40
N SER A 174 1.13 -18.50 14.19
CA SER A 174 0.33 -17.38 13.66
C SER A 174 1.20 -16.31 12.98
N THR A 175 2.44 -16.19 13.43
CA THR A 175 3.44 -15.23 12.93
C THR A 175 4.71 -15.97 12.51
N PRO A 176 4.71 -16.66 11.35
CA PRO A 176 5.88 -17.39 10.88
C PRO A 176 7.04 -16.43 10.56
N LEU A 177 8.26 -16.81 10.89
CA LEU A 177 9.46 -16.02 10.60
C LEU A 177 9.97 -16.23 9.17
N GLY A 178 9.74 -17.43 8.61
CA GLY A 178 10.12 -17.80 7.25
C GLY A 178 11.63 -17.74 6.98
N THR A 179 12.44 -17.76 8.02
CA THR A 179 13.91 -17.68 7.90
C THR A 179 14.52 -19.02 7.54
N LEU A 180 15.53 -18.99 6.68
CA LEU A 180 16.39 -20.15 6.41
C LEU A 180 17.50 -20.31 7.46
N GLN A 181 17.65 -19.34 8.37
CA GLN A 181 18.65 -19.34 9.44
C GLN A 181 17.93 -19.31 10.79
N GLY A 182 18.31 -20.20 11.69
CA GLY A 182 17.72 -20.29 13.02
C GLY A 182 16.75 -21.46 13.16
N VAL A 183 15.83 -21.34 14.11
CA VAL A 183 14.83 -22.40 14.39
C VAL A 183 13.74 -22.34 13.33
N PRO A 184 13.43 -23.46 12.64
CA PRO A 184 12.32 -23.53 11.69
C PRO A 184 10.97 -23.24 12.36
N ASP A 185 10.06 -22.57 11.64
CA ASP A 185 8.68 -22.32 12.11
C ASP A 185 7.88 -23.62 12.34
N VAL A 186 8.16 -24.64 11.53
CA VAL A 186 7.52 -25.97 11.61
C VAL A 186 8.59 -27.04 11.51
N ILE A 187 8.59 -27.98 12.46
CA ILE A 187 9.45 -29.16 12.46
C ILE A 187 8.57 -30.39 12.23
N VAL A 188 8.60 -30.92 11.01
CA VAL A 188 7.88 -32.14 10.66
C VAL A 188 8.69 -33.36 11.14
N PRO A 189 8.11 -34.27 11.94
CA PRO A 189 8.81 -35.47 12.41
C PRO A 189 9.37 -36.30 11.25
N SER A 190 10.57 -36.85 11.40
CA SER A 190 11.20 -37.72 10.38
C SER A 190 10.44 -39.03 10.12
N THR A 191 9.52 -39.39 11.03
CA THR A 191 8.62 -40.54 10.88
C THR A 191 7.41 -40.25 10.00
N THR A 192 7.18 -38.97 9.63
CA THR A 192 6.08 -38.60 8.74
C THR A 192 6.39 -39.04 7.31
N SER A 193 5.52 -39.89 6.76
CA SER A 193 5.67 -40.38 5.38
C SER A 193 5.37 -39.30 4.35
N ASN A 194 6.14 -39.28 3.27
CA ASN A 194 5.84 -38.46 2.07
C ASN A 194 4.78 -39.17 1.20
N PRO A 195 3.94 -38.40 0.48
CA PRO A 195 3.83 -36.95 0.53
C PRO A 195 3.15 -36.44 1.79
N VAL A 196 3.59 -35.29 2.30
CA VAL A 196 2.95 -34.64 3.46
C VAL A 196 1.86 -33.68 3.02
N THR A 197 0.82 -33.54 3.84
CA THR A 197 -0.27 -32.58 3.60
C THR A 197 0.11 -31.21 4.11
N VAL A 198 -0.05 -30.18 3.27
CA VAL A 198 -0.07 -28.77 3.64
C VAL A 198 -1.51 -28.34 3.74
N ALA A 199 -1.95 -27.94 4.93
CA ALA A 199 -3.27 -27.35 5.14
C ALA A 199 -3.20 -25.83 4.99
N LEU A 200 -4.19 -25.29 4.27
CA LEU A 200 -4.30 -23.89 3.95
C LEU A 200 -5.61 -23.35 4.51
N GLU A 201 -5.56 -22.14 5.06
CA GLU A 201 -6.74 -21.38 5.48
C GLU A 201 -6.78 -20.06 4.72
N ALA A 202 -7.98 -19.66 4.32
CA ALA A 202 -8.20 -18.40 3.63
C ALA A 202 -9.50 -17.74 4.08
N SER A 203 -9.56 -16.42 3.94
CA SER A 203 -10.79 -15.65 4.09
C SER A 203 -10.93 -14.66 2.95
N ASN A 204 -12.19 -14.37 2.59
CA ASN A 204 -12.55 -13.43 1.53
C ASN A 204 -11.90 -13.76 0.17
N LEU A 205 -11.69 -15.04 -0.08
CA LEU A 205 -11.31 -15.59 -1.37
C LEU A 205 -12.51 -16.37 -1.96
N PRO A 206 -12.73 -16.30 -3.28
CA PRO A 206 -13.79 -17.05 -3.93
C PRO A 206 -13.63 -18.56 -3.67
N LEU A 207 -14.73 -19.25 -3.34
CA LEU A 207 -14.71 -20.70 -3.20
C LEU A 207 -14.33 -21.38 -4.51
N GLY A 208 -13.64 -22.52 -4.43
CA GLY A 208 -13.09 -23.21 -5.58
C GLY A 208 -11.74 -22.66 -6.06
N THR A 209 -11.25 -21.52 -5.52
CA THR A 209 -9.92 -21.02 -5.86
C THR A 209 -8.85 -22.07 -5.54
N ILE A 210 -7.98 -22.33 -6.53
CA ILE A 210 -6.84 -23.26 -6.40
C ILE A 210 -5.61 -22.46 -5.99
N ILE A 211 -4.92 -22.92 -4.96
CA ILE A 211 -3.75 -22.25 -4.40
C ILE A 211 -2.50 -22.97 -4.91
N GLN A 212 -1.52 -22.21 -5.39
CA GLN A 212 -0.22 -22.74 -5.74
C GLN A 212 0.65 -22.82 -4.48
N VAL A 213 1.08 -24.02 -4.12
CA VAL A 213 2.02 -24.26 -3.02
C VAL A 213 3.39 -24.57 -3.59
N THR A 214 4.37 -23.75 -3.23
CA THR A 214 5.74 -23.89 -3.73
C THR A 214 6.67 -24.26 -2.59
N LEU A 215 7.42 -25.33 -2.78
CA LEU A 215 8.49 -25.78 -1.91
C LEU A 215 9.83 -25.36 -2.50
N THR A 216 10.61 -24.65 -1.73
CA THR A 216 11.98 -24.22 -2.08
C THR A 216 12.94 -24.80 -1.04
N PRO A 217 13.59 -25.97 -1.31
CA PRO A 217 14.56 -26.53 -0.40
C PRO A 217 15.89 -25.78 -0.46
N THR A 218 16.68 -25.85 0.60
CA THR A 218 18.06 -25.33 0.62
C THR A 218 18.98 -26.10 -0.34
N LYS A 219 18.67 -27.38 -0.57
CA LYS A 219 19.36 -28.24 -1.53
C LYS A 219 18.32 -29.01 -2.35
N GLY A 220 18.41 -28.92 -3.67
CA GLY A 220 17.49 -29.58 -4.59
C GLY A 220 16.66 -28.61 -5.41
N ALA A 221 15.77 -29.17 -6.26
CA ALA A 221 14.93 -28.40 -7.16
C ALA A 221 13.71 -27.81 -6.43
N ARG A 222 13.35 -26.60 -6.79
CA ARG A 222 12.07 -25.98 -6.42
C ARG A 222 10.91 -26.76 -7.07
N THR A 223 9.89 -27.08 -6.30
CA THR A 223 8.68 -27.75 -6.79
C THR A 223 7.44 -26.93 -6.49
N THR A 224 6.47 -26.96 -7.38
CA THR A 224 5.18 -26.28 -7.22
C THR A 224 4.07 -27.29 -7.44
N VAL A 225 3.11 -27.33 -6.53
CA VAL A 225 1.92 -28.17 -6.62
C VAL A 225 0.67 -27.31 -6.49
N GLN A 226 -0.46 -27.81 -6.95
CA GLN A 226 -1.76 -27.19 -6.77
C GLN A 226 -2.48 -27.80 -5.56
N SER A 227 -3.22 -26.98 -4.82
CA SER A 227 -4.13 -27.45 -3.77
C SER A 227 -5.43 -28.00 -4.36
N THR A 228 -6.25 -28.58 -3.50
CA THR A 228 -7.71 -28.69 -3.75
C THR A 228 -8.29 -27.28 -3.88
N GLY A 229 -9.46 -27.15 -4.51
CA GLY A 229 -10.20 -25.90 -4.48
C GLY A 229 -10.60 -25.53 -3.04
N LEU A 230 -10.66 -24.23 -2.73
CA LEU A 230 -11.14 -23.72 -1.45
C LEU A 230 -12.57 -24.18 -1.20
N THR A 231 -12.82 -24.73 0.00
CA THR A 231 -14.14 -25.20 0.48
C THR A 231 -14.46 -24.56 1.83
N GLY A 232 -15.76 -24.45 2.15
CA GLY A 232 -16.25 -23.79 3.37
C GLY A 232 -17.13 -22.58 3.03
N THR A 233 -16.85 -21.44 3.66
CA THR A 233 -17.49 -20.15 3.34
C THR A 233 -16.44 -19.16 2.87
N GLU A 234 -16.83 -18.08 2.18
CA GLU A 234 -15.88 -17.03 1.78
C GLU A 234 -15.18 -16.40 3.00
N ALA A 235 -15.89 -16.26 4.13
CA ALA A 235 -15.30 -15.72 5.36
C ALA A 235 -14.29 -16.68 6.03
N ALA A 236 -14.45 -18.00 5.80
CA ALA A 236 -13.58 -19.04 6.37
C ALA A 236 -13.56 -20.25 5.45
N SER A 237 -12.51 -20.37 4.66
CA SER A 237 -12.33 -21.45 3.71
C SER A 237 -11.02 -22.18 3.91
N THR A 238 -10.96 -23.43 3.48
CA THR A 238 -9.79 -24.31 3.62
C THR A 238 -9.49 -25.04 2.33
N ALA A 239 -8.22 -25.38 2.13
CA ALA A 239 -7.76 -26.26 1.07
C ALA A 239 -6.56 -27.08 1.55
N THR A 240 -6.21 -28.12 0.81
CA THR A 240 -5.03 -28.95 1.09
C THR A 240 -4.20 -29.14 -0.16
N ALA A 241 -2.88 -29.25 0.03
CA ALA A 241 -1.95 -29.63 -1.01
C ALA A 241 -1.06 -30.76 -0.52
N SER A 242 -0.60 -31.64 -1.42
CA SER A 242 0.33 -32.72 -1.09
C SER A 242 1.71 -32.40 -1.65
N ILE A 243 2.73 -32.38 -0.81
CA ILE A 243 4.11 -32.09 -1.21
C ILE A 243 5.07 -33.18 -0.72
N ASN A 244 6.13 -33.43 -1.48
CA ASN A 244 7.23 -34.27 -1.03
C ASN A 244 8.29 -33.41 -0.35
N LEU A 245 8.37 -33.50 1.00
CA LEU A 245 9.40 -32.78 1.76
C LEU A 245 10.73 -33.52 1.64
N PRO A 246 11.79 -32.88 1.10
CA PRO A 246 13.13 -33.44 1.19
C PRO A 246 13.65 -33.31 2.63
N GLY A 247 14.65 -34.10 2.98
CA GLY A 247 15.35 -33.91 4.25
C GLY A 247 16.05 -32.54 4.30
N GLY A 248 16.03 -31.89 5.46
CA GLY A 248 16.66 -30.59 5.68
C GLY A 248 15.69 -29.42 5.67
N ILE A 249 16.24 -28.20 5.57
CA ILE A 249 15.48 -26.95 5.66
C ILE A 249 14.88 -26.60 4.29
N SER A 250 13.62 -26.21 4.30
CA SER A 250 12.90 -25.79 3.11
C SER A 250 11.98 -24.62 3.45
N VAL A 251 11.71 -23.75 2.47
CA VAL A 251 10.66 -22.74 2.56
C VAL A 251 9.44 -23.25 1.80
N VAL A 252 8.26 -23.19 2.45
CA VAL A 252 6.97 -23.46 1.82
C VAL A 252 6.25 -22.12 1.69
N SER A 253 5.81 -21.78 0.48
CA SER A 253 5.02 -20.58 0.20
C SER A 253 3.71 -20.95 -0.48
N ALA A 254 2.68 -20.15 -0.28
CA ALA A 254 1.36 -20.31 -0.87
C ALA A 254 0.93 -19.03 -1.60
N LEU A 255 0.34 -19.19 -2.78
CA LEU A 255 -0.12 -18.09 -3.64
C LEU A 255 -1.49 -18.43 -4.22
N ALA A 256 -2.49 -17.60 -3.95
CA ALA A 256 -3.77 -17.61 -4.66
C ALA A 256 -3.79 -16.52 -5.72
N VAL A 257 -4.39 -16.81 -6.86
CA VAL A 257 -4.56 -15.88 -7.98
C VAL A 257 -6.03 -15.73 -8.30
N ILE A 258 -6.55 -14.50 -8.22
CA ILE A 258 -7.93 -14.16 -8.54
C ILE A 258 -7.92 -13.35 -9.84
N ASP A 259 -8.54 -13.87 -10.88
CA ASP A 259 -8.80 -13.12 -12.12
C ASP A 259 -10.15 -12.40 -11.97
N LEU A 260 -10.12 -11.08 -11.92
CA LEU A 260 -11.32 -10.27 -11.71
C LEU A 260 -12.28 -10.33 -12.88
N ALA A 261 -11.80 -10.56 -14.10
CA ALA A 261 -12.66 -10.70 -15.27
C ALA A 261 -13.50 -11.99 -15.21
N LEU A 262 -12.93 -13.07 -14.66
CA LEU A 262 -13.62 -14.35 -14.48
C LEU A 262 -14.52 -14.35 -13.24
N ALA A 263 -14.14 -13.63 -12.20
CA ALA A 263 -14.86 -13.60 -10.92
C ALA A 263 -16.13 -12.72 -10.93
N LYS A 264 -16.42 -12.01 -12.03
CA LYS A 264 -17.55 -11.06 -12.15
C LYS A 264 -17.63 -10.04 -11.00
N LEU A 265 -16.50 -9.68 -10.44
CA LEU A 265 -16.40 -8.67 -9.40
C LEU A 265 -16.44 -7.27 -10.00
N ASP A 266 -16.90 -6.30 -9.21
CA ASP A 266 -16.86 -4.90 -9.62
C ASP A 266 -15.44 -4.48 -9.97
N PRO A 267 -15.25 -3.67 -11.02
CA PRO A 267 -13.92 -3.29 -11.47
C PRO A 267 -13.21 -2.46 -10.40
N ILE A 268 -12.09 -2.97 -9.92
CA ILE A 268 -11.19 -2.23 -9.04
C ILE A 268 -10.31 -1.34 -9.90
N VAL A 269 -10.25 -0.05 -9.58
CA VAL A 269 -9.37 0.92 -10.25
C VAL A 269 -8.34 1.40 -9.23
N LEU A 270 -7.06 1.22 -9.53
CA LEU A 270 -5.94 1.71 -8.72
C LEU A 270 -5.06 2.62 -9.58
N ASP A 271 -4.77 3.81 -9.06
CA ASP A 271 -3.94 4.81 -9.73
C ASP A 271 -4.41 5.11 -11.18
N GLY A 272 -5.72 5.10 -11.41
CA GLY A 272 -6.32 5.36 -12.72
C GLY A 272 -6.36 4.19 -13.69
N GLU A 273 -5.81 3.04 -13.33
CA GLU A 273 -5.82 1.83 -14.14
C GLU A 273 -6.75 0.75 -13.57
N ARG A 274 -7.43 0.01 -14.43
CA ARG A 274 -8.23 -1.14 -14.01
C ARG A 274 -7.32 -2.30 -13.56
N VAL A 275 -7.69 -2.90 -12.45
CA VAL A 275 -7.04 -4.12 -11.96
C VAL A 275 -7.63 -5.31 -12.70
N ARG A 276 -6.77 -6.09 -13.33
CA ARG A 276 -7.14 -7.32 -14.03
C ARG A 276 -7.11 -8.54 -13.11
N ARG A 277 -6.13 -8.58 -12.19
CA ARG A 277 -5.86 -9.74 -11.35
C ARG A 277 -5.36 -9.33 -9.97
N ILE A 278 -5.74 -10.10 -8.96
CA ILE A 278 -5.21 -9.98 -7.60
C ILE A 278 -4.47 -11.28 -7.28
N GLU A 279 -3.23 -11.14 -6.79
CA GLU A 279 -2.46 -12.24 -6.22
C GLU A 279 -2.44 -12.07 -4.70
N VAL A 280 -2.75 -13.15 -3.97
CA VAL A 280 -2.75 -13.19 -2.50
C VAL A 280 -1.70 -14.19 -2.07
N ALA A 281 -0.63 -13.71 -1.46
CA ALA A 281 0.46 -14.53 -0.97
C ALA A 281 0.46 -14.60 0.56
N ALA A 282 0.66 -15.80 1.11
CA ALA A 282 0.99 -15.96 2.52
C ALA A 282 2.43 -15.48 2.75
N THR A 283 2.61 -14.54 3.68
CA THR A 283 3.91 -13.93 3.97
C THR A 283 4.38 -14.23 5.39
N PHE A 284 5.61 -13.83 5.68
CA PHE A 284 6.18 -13.88 7.01
C PHE A 284 5.43 -12.92 7.95
N GLY A 285 5.40 -13.24 9.24
CA GLY A 285 4.66 -12.45 10.22
C GLY A 285 3.16 -12.77 10.30
N GLY A 286 2.65 -13.69 9.48
CA GLY A 286 1.24 -14.14 9.50
C GLY A 286 0.27 -13.28 8.70
N ALA A 287 0.75 -12.18 8.13
CA ALA A 287 -0.02 -11.35 7.21
C ALA A 287 -0.13 -11.97 5.82
N SER A 288 -1.10 -11.53 5.04
CA SER A 288 -1.16 -11.81 3.61
C SER A 288 -0.70 -10.60 2.82
N GLU A 289 0.05 -10.82 1.75
CA GLU A 289 0.41 -9.76 0.81
C GLU A 289 -0.55 -9.76 -0.38
N LEU A 290 -1.16 -8.61 -0.65
CA LEU A 290 -2.00 -8.40 -1.82
C LEU A 290 -1.17 -7.70 -2.91
N ILE A 291 -1.14 -8.30 -4.09
CA ILE A 291 -0.50 -7.74 -5.28
C ILE A 291 -1.58 -7.56 -6.34
N TYR A 292 -1.91 -6.32 -6.62
CA TYR A 292 -2.84 -5.96 -7.69
C TYR A 292 -2.06 -5.84 -9.00
N ILE A 293 -2.56 -6.50 -10.04
CA ILE A 293 -1.97 -6.44 -11.38
C ILE A 293 -2.96 -5.72 -12.28
N THR A 294 -2.55 -4.58 -12.82
CA THR A 294 -3.37 -3.75 -13.69
C THR A 294 -3.44 -4.30 -15.12
N GLU A 295 -4.30 -3.74 -15.96
CA GLU A 295 -4.40 -4.09 -17.38
C GLU A 295 -3.08 -3.86 -18.13
N SER A 296 -2.30 -2.84 -17.75
CA SER A 296 -0.96 -2.58 -18.30
C SER A 296 0.12 -3.56 -17.79
N GLY A 297 -0.21 -4.42 -16.80
CA GLY A 297 0.73 -5.35 -16.18
C GLY A 297 1.50 -4.77 -15.00
N ARG A 298 1.21 -3.54 -14.57
CA ARG A 298 1.83 -2.92 -13.41
C ARG A 298 1.44 -3.67 -12.14
N ARG A 299 2.42 -3.91 -11.24
CA ARG A 299 2.24 -4.62 -9.97
C ARG A 299 2.20 -3.61 -8.83
N ILE A 300 1.10 -3.57 -8.10
CA ILE A 300 0.88 -2.68 -6.96
C ILE A 300 0.71 -3.55 -5.71
N LYS A 301 1.66 -3.48 -4.79
CA LYS A 301 1.61 -4.22 -3.52
C LYS A 301 0.80 -3.46 -2.48
N ARG A 302 -0.01 -4.17 -1.73
CA ARG A 302 -0.75 -3.66 -0.57
C ARG A 302 -0.67 -4.68 0.57
N PRO A 303 -0.29 -4.28 1.78
CA PRO A 303 -0.42 -5.15 2.96
C PRO A 303 -1.89 -5.36 3.30
N THR A 304 -2.21 -6.47 3.96
CA THR A 304 -3.57 -6.82 4.38
C THR A 304 -3.86 -6.49 5.84
N ASP A 305 -2.86 -6.07 6.61
CA ASP A 305 -2.98 -5.75 8.04
C ASP A 305 -2.99 -4.27 8.32
#